data_481ee8f28602ddb9b46311d5a3f03a41
#
_entry.id   481ee8f28602ddb9b46311d5a3f03a41
#
_cell.length_a   1.000
_cell.length_b   1.000
_cell.length_c   1.000
_cell.angle_alpha   90.00
_cell.angle_beta   90.00
_cell.angle_gamma   90.00
#
_symmetry.space_group_name_H-M   'P 1'
#
loop_
_entity.id
_entity.type
_entity.pdbx_description
1 polymer ?
#
loop_
_entity_poly.entity_id
_entity_poly.type
_entity_poly.pdbx_seq_one_letter_code
_entity_poly.pdbx_strand_id
1 'polypeptide(L)'
;VQPKPSFLSRLPKILISLCAAVALLLVGYFGMRLFLTGGFAGSGDQGPLTEEQKEAAYQSPYTWSNLDRSDGRYVYKQDGKVLSRLGIDVSENQGEIDWFQVARDGIDFAVIRVGYRGTSTGGIFLDDYFEENIDSAQYVGLDTGVYFFSQATTVAEAQEEADFVLEKLAGRQLQYPVVYDCEEVAAGAGKSRTGGLSKDEMTACAKAFCARVEQAGYTAMVYGNSTDFSRYSLSSLSSYDIWYAEYGMPVPSIKHDFTIWQYSNNGSVAGINASVDMNIDLIQAYQAAKKS
;
A
#
# COMPACT_ATOMS: atom_id res chain seq x y z
N VAL A 1 -60.85 -20.17 -13.96
CA VAL A 1 -60.00 -21.34 -14.17
C VAL A 1 -58.72 -20.84 -14.85
N GLN A 2 -57.63 -20.75 -14.13
CA GLN A 2 -56.34 -20.35 -14.74
C GLN A 2 -55.72 -21.57 -15.46
N PRO A 3 -55.15 -21.37 -16.65
CA PRO A 3 -54.53 -22.46 -17.37
C PRO A 3 -53.22 -22.93 -16.70
N LYS A 4 -53.03 -24.23 -16.58
CA LYS A 4 -51.79 -24.83 -16.08
C LYS A 4 -50.63 -24.48 -17.02
N PRO A 5 -49.44 -24.12 -16.50
CA PRO A 5 -48.26 -23.82 -17.31
C PRO A 5 -47.85 -25.06 -18.15
N SER A 6 -47.57 -24.83 -19.43
CA SER A 6 -47.19 -25.86 -20.38
C SER A 6 -45.83 -26.50 -20.03
N PHE A 7 -45.67 -27.77 -20.42
CA PHE A 7 -44.44 -28.56 -20.20
C PHE A 7 -43.16 -27.87 -20.73
N LEU A 8 -43.29 -27.07 -21.79
CA LEU A 8 -42.20 -26.32 -22.41
C LEU A 8 -41.63 -25.21 -21.54
N SER A 9 -42.36 -24.66 -20.54
CA SER A 9 -41.83 -23.62 -19.63
C SER A 9 -40.88 -24.15 -18.54
N ARG A 10 -40.77 -25.48 -18.39
CA ARG A 10 -39.90 -26.13 -17.38
C ARG A 10 -38.60 -26.65 -17.96
N LEU A 11 -38.50 -26.82 -19.30
CA LEU A 11 -37.34 -27.37 -19.98
C LEU A 11 -36.01 -26.61 -19.70
N PRO A 12 -35.94 -25.27 -19.76
CA PRO A 12 -34.66 -24.58 -19.53
C PRO A 12 -34.16 -24.72 -18.09
N LYS A 13 -35.04 -24.80 -17.10
CA LYS A 13 -34.63 -24.97 -15.68
C LYS A 13 -34.11 -26.38 -15.39
N ILE A 14 -34.68 -27.39 -16.03
CA ILE A 14 -34.23 -28.78 -15.89
C ILE A 14 -32.87 -28.96 -16.58
N LEU A 15 -32.67 -28.36 -17.76
CA LEU A 15 -31.37 -28.41 -18.46
C LEU A 15 -30.25 -27.73 -17.67
N ILE A 16 -30.51 -26.56 -17.09
CA ILE A 16 -29.53 -25.85 -16.24
C ILE A 16 -29.15 -26.66 -14.99
N SER A 17 -30.14 -27.31 -14.34
CA SER A 17 -29.88 -28.18 -13.19
C SER A 17 -29.08 -29.43 -13.57
N LEU A 18 -29.32 -30.00 -14.74
CA LEU A 18 -28.58 -31.18 -15.22
C LEU A 18 -27.13 -30.82 -15.57
N CYS A 19 -26.89 -29.66 -16.22
CA CYS A 19 -25.54 -29.17 -16.51
C CYS A 19 -24.74 -28.88 -15.25
N ALA A 20 -25.37 -28.29 -14.23
CA ALA A 20 -24.71 -28.03 -12.94
C ALA A 20 -24.35 -29.35 -12.20
N ALA A 21 -25.22 -30.34 -12.23
CA ALA A 21 -24.96 -31.66 -11.63
C ALA A 21 -23.83 -32.42 -12.36
N VAL A 22 -23.77 -32.34 -13.69
CA VAL A 22 -22.71 -32.97 -14.49
C VAL A 22 -21.37 -32.25 -14.25
N ALA A 23 -21.36 -30.92 -14.13
CA ALA A 23 -20.16 -30.16 -13.81
C ALA A 23 -19.58 -30.49 -12.41
N LEU A 24 -20.45 -30.67 -11.42
CA LEU A 24 -20.03 -31.08 -10.06
C LEU A 24 -19.50 -32.54 -10.05
N LEU A 25 -20.10 -33.44 -10.83
CA LEU A 25 -19.62 -34.83 -10.96
C LEU A 25 -18.27 -34.90 -11.71
N LEU A 26 -18.03 -34.04 -12.69
CA LEU A 26 -16.74 -33.96 -13.39
C LEU A 26 -15.64 -33.38 -12.50
N VAL A 27 -15.94 -32.36 -11.72
CA VAL A 27 -14.99 -31.81 -10.73
C VAL A 27 -14.66 -32.83 -9.64
N GLY A 28 -15.68 -33.57 -9.14
CA GLY A 28 -15.48 -34.68 -8.19
C GLY A 28 -14.66 -35.83 -8.79
N TYR A 29 -14.92 -36.22 -10.05
CA TYR A 29 -14.19 -37.29 -10.73
C TYR A 29 -12.73 -36.88 -11.04
N PHE A 30 -12.48 -35.66 -11.50
CA PHE A 30 -11.12 -35.16 -11.71
C PHE A 30 -10.35 -34.99 -10.38
N GLY A 31 -11.02 -34.50 -9.34
CA GLY A 31 -10.43 -34.40 -8.00
C GLY A 31 -10.05 -35.76 -7.41
N MET A 32 -10.93 -36.75 -7.57
CA MET A 32 -10.68 -38.10 -7.09
C MET A 32 -9.62 -38.85 -7.93
N ARG A 33 -9.50 -38.55 -9.22
CA ARG A 33 -8.45 -39.13 -10.08
C ARG A 33 -7.09 -38.56 -9.74
N LEU A 34 -6.99 -37.24 -9.42
CA LEU A 34 -5.75 -36.64 -8.90
C LEU A 34 -5.32 -37.29 -7.57
N PHE A 35 -6.29 -37.63 -6.69
CA PHE A 35 -5.99 -38.25 -5.40
C PHE A 35 -5.59 -39.72 -5.54
N LEU A 36 -6.14 -40.46 -6.52
CA LEU A 36 -5.87 -41.91 -6.72
C LEU A 36 -4.67 -42.18 -7.64
N THR A 37 -4.24 -41.22 -8.46
CA THR A 37 -3.04 -41.34 -9.33
C THR A 37 -1.80 -40.68 -8.77
N GLY A 38 -1.93 -39.96 -7.64
CA GLY A 38 -0.81 -39.38 -6.88
C GLY A 38 -0.05 -40.47 -6.12
N GLY A 39 0.61 -41.36 -6.86
CA GLY A 39 1.67 -42.18 -6.28
C GLY A 39 2.73 -41.25 -5.65
N PHE A 40 3.16 -41.57 -4.44
CA PHE A 40 4.30 -41.00 -3.78
C PHE A 40 5.50 -41.01 -4.74
N ALA A 41 5.71 -39.92 -5.45
CA ALA A 41 6.92 -39.65 -6.22
C ALA A 41 7.71 -38.62 -5.42
N GLY A 42 8.93 -38.97 -5.18
CA GLY A 42 9.96 -38.40 -4.33
C GLY A 42 10.04 -36.88 -4.22
N SER A 43 10.72 -36.44 -3.18
CA SER A 43 11.23 -35.09 -2.93
C SER A 43 11.91 -34.51 -4.17
N GLY A 44 11.11 -34.01 -5.11
CA GLY A 44 11.58 -33.14 -6.17
C GLY A 44 11.69 -31.74 -5.56
N ASP A 45 12.84 -31.16 -5.72
CA ASP A 45 13.13 -29.77 -5.47
C ASP A 45 12.03 -28.91 -6.14
N GLN A 46 11.05 -28.48 -5.34
CA GLN A 46 10.01 -27.58 -5.84
C GLN A 46 10.72 -26.24 -5.97
N GLY A 47 10.91 -25.79 -7.21
CA GLY A 47 11.43 -24.46 -7.49
C GLY A 47 10.68 -23.38 -6.69
N PRO A 48 11.19 -22.14 -6.66
CA PRO A 48 10.58 -21.07 -5.88
C PRO A 48 9.11 -20.91 -6.24
N LEU A 49 8.25 -20.70 -5.22
CA LEU A 49 6.82 -20.49 -5.40
C LEU A 49 6.56 -19.35 -6.37
N THR A 50 5.56 -19.48 -7.22
CA THR A 50 5.07 -18.38 -8.06
C THR A 50 4.45 -17.29 -7.19
N GLU A 51 4.31 -16.06 -7.72
CA GLU A 51 3.65 -14.95 -6.99
C GLU A 51 2.23 -15.35 -6.55
N GLU A 52 1.45 -15.98 -7.43
CA GLU A 52 0.10 -16.47 -7.13
C GLU A 52 0.10 -17.50 -5.96
N GLN A 53 1.09 -18.39 -5.93
CA GLN A 53 1.23 -19.35 -4.82
C GLN A 53 1.61 -18.68 -3.50
N LYS A 54 2.44 -17.63 -3.54
CA LYS A 54 2.80 -16.83 -2.37
C LYS A 54 1.59 -16.05 -1.85
N GLU A 55 0.83 -15.41 -2.74
CA GLU A 55 -0.40 -14.70 -2.36
C GLU A 55 -1.45 -15.65 -1.75
N ALA A 56 -1.63 -16.85 -2.34
CA ALA A 56 -2.56 -17.86 -1.81
C ALA A 56 -2.14 -18.41 -0.44
N ALA A 57 -0.85 -18.44 -0.14
CA ALA A 57 -0.28 -18.90 1.12
C ALA A 57 -0.11 -17.78 2.16
N TYR A 58 -0.34 -16.51 1.77
CA TYR A 58 -0.11 -15.36 2.64
C TYR A 58 -0.98 -15.42 3.91
N GLN A 59 -0.35 -15.20 5.04
CA GLN A 59 -0.99 -15.00 6.32
C GLN A 59 -0.56 -13.66 6.91
N SER A 60 -1.54 -12.81 7.21
CA SER A 60 -1.26 -11.52 7.82
C SER A 60 -0.52 -11.70 9.16
N PRO A 61 0.55 -10.94 9.41
CA PRO A 61 1.22 -10.93 10.70
C PRO A 61 0.35 -10.29 11.81
N TYR A 62 -0.73 -9.60 11.44
CA TYR A 62 -1.58 -8.87 12.36
C TYR A 62 -2.80 -9.69 12.79
N THR A 63 -3.12 -9.65 14.08
CA THR A 63 -4.40 -10.12 14.63
C THR A 63 -5.40 -8.97 14.58
N TRP A 64 -6.22 -8.90 13.54
CA TRP A 64 -7.07 -7.74 13.25
C TRP A 64 -8.17 -7.46 14.28
N SER A 65 -8.52 -8.40 15.16
CA SER A 65 -9.38 -8.14 16.33
C SER A 65 -8.72 -7.21 17.35
N ASN A 66 -7.42 -6.99 17.28
CA ASN A 66 -6.66 -6.08 18.13
C ASN A 66 -6.72 -4.61 17.64
N LEU A 67 -7.31 -4.36 16.46
CA LEU A 67 -7.46 -3.01 15.91
C LEU A 67 -8.76 -2.36 16.43
N ASP A 68 -8.63 -1.31 17.24
CA ASP A 68 -9.70 -0.42 17.67
C ASP A 68 -9.92 0.70 16.63
N ARG A 69 -11.18 0.94 16.26
CA ARG A 69 -11.61 1.92 15.25
C ARG A 69 -12.75 2.80 15.74
N SER A 70 -13.04 2.78 17.04
CA SER A 70 -14.27 3.34 17.61
C SER A 70 -14.41 4.84 17.41
N ASP A 71 -13.31 5.58 17.35
CA ASP A 71 -13.30 7.05 17.28
C ASP A 71 -12.83 7.60 15.93
N GLY A 72 -12.81 6.76 14.86
CA GLY A 72 -12.29 7.14 13.55
C GLY A 72 -10.75 7.24 13.50
N ARG A 73 -10.08 7.12 14.64
CA ARG A 73 -8.62 7.04 14.79
C ARG A 73 -8.24 5.62 15.15
N TYR A 74 -7.47 4.97 14.31
CA TYR A 74 -7.16 3.56 14.48
C TYR A 74 -6.04 3.37 15.50
N VAL A 75 -6.24 2.43 16.42
CA VAL A 75 -5.27 2.07 17.47
C VAL A 75 -5.14 0.55 17.52
N TYR A 76 -3.94 0.02 17.36
CA TYR A 76 -3.69 -1.42 17.51
C TYR A 76 -3.17 -1.72 18.91
N LYS A 77 -3.87 -2.60 19.64
CA LYS A 77 -3.55 -2.98 21.01
C LYS A 77 -3.37 -4.49 21.12
N GLN A 78 -2.31 -4.93 21.77
CA GLN A 78 -2.07 -6.33 22.06
C GLN A 78 -1.63 -6.48 23.53
N ASP A 79 -2.24 -7.41 24.26
CA ASP A 79 -1.95 -7.67 25.68
C ASP A 79 -1.96 -6.41 26.54
N GLY A 80 -2.91 -5.51 26.28
CA GLY A 80 -3.07 -4.24 26.98
C GLY A 80 -2.06 -3.14 26.61
N LYS A 81 -1.16 -3.39 25.66
CA LYS A 81 -0.17 -2.41 25.16
C LYS A 81 -0.60 -1.86 23.80
N VAL A 82 -0.45 -0.56 23.61
CA VAL A 82 -0.56 0.07 22.29
C VAL A 82 0.69 -0.24 21.52
N LEU A 83 0.55 -0.83 20.33
CA LEU A 83 1.62 -1.21 19.40
C LEU A 83 1.49 -0.50 18.05
N SER A 84 0.81 0.64 18.05
CA SER A 84 0.66 1.48 16.86
C SER A 84 0.92 2.93 17.19
N ARG A 85 1.15 3.74 16.15
CA ARG A 85 1.23 5.19 16.24
C ARG A 85 0.29 5.80 15.21
N LEU A 86 -0.29 6.95 15.54
CA LEU A 86 -1.20 7.68 14.65
C LEU A 86 -0.42 8.73 13.87
N GLY A 87 -0.60 8.75 12.55
CA GLY A 87 0.06 9.71 11.69
C GLY A 87 -0.83 10.31 10.63
N ILE A 88 -0.27 11.30 9.97
CA ILE A 88 -0.84 11.97 8.80
C ILE A 88 0.17 12.02 7.67
N ASP A 89 -0.29 12.19 6.44
CA ASP A 89 0.58 12.66 5.37
C ASP A 89 0.00 13.93 4.73
N VAL A 90 0.90 14.83 4.34
CA VAL A 90 0.56 16.19 3.94
C VAL A 90 1.42 16.67 2.76
N SER A 91 0.86 17.63 2.04
CA SER A 91 1.49 18.34 0.94
C SER A 91 0.97 19.79 0.88
N GLU A 92 1.31 20.52 -0.17
CA GLU A 92 0.72 21.82 -0.48
C GLU A 92 -0.81 21.83 -0.52
N ASN A 93 -1.44 20.65 -0.73
CA ASN A 93 -2.91 20.53 -0.78
C ASN A 93 -3.59 20.84 0.56
N GLN A 94 -2.89 20.71 1.68
CA GLN A 94 -3.42 21.06 3.00
C GLN A 94 -3.27 22.56 3.32
N GLY A 95 -2.46 23.31 2.55
CA GLY A 95 -2.17 24.73 2.80
C GLY A 95 -1.41 24.95 4.10
N GLU A 96 -1.66 26.07 4.74
CA GLU A 96 -1.06 26.41 6.04
C GLU A 96 -1.56 25.47 7.14
N ILE A 97 -0.64 24.94 7.95
CA ILE A 97 -0.90 23.98 9.03
C ILE A 97 -0.42 24.56 10.37
N ASP A 98 -1.29 24.57 11.36
CA ASP A 98 -0.90 24.84 12.74
C ASP A 98 -0.40 23.55 13.41
N TRP A 99 0.90 23.32 13.29
CA TRP A 99 1.56 22.11 13.80
C TRP A 99 1.49 21.94 15.32
N PHE A 100 1.35 23.04 16.09
CA PHE A 100 1.10 22.95 17.54
C PHE A 100 -0.26 22.31 17.83
N GLN A 101 -1.28 22.67 17.07
CA GLN A 101 -2.60 22.04 17.21
C GLN A 101 -2.57 20.58 16.74
N VAL A 102 -1.88 20.27 15.64
CA VAL A 102 -1.70 18.89 15.13
C VAL A 102 -1.07 18.01 16.22
N ALA A 103 0.03 18.42 16.82
CA ALA A 103 0.69 17.66 17.89
C ALA A 103 -0.21 17.48 19.13
N ARG A 104 -0.95 18.53 19.52
CA ARG A 104 -1.89 18.46 20.66
C ARG A 104 -3.12 17.60 20.39
N ASP A 105 -3.45 17.40 19.13
CA ASP A 105 -4.55 16.54 18.69
C ASP A 105 -4.19 15.04 18.70
N GLY A 106 -2.96 14.71 19.10
CA GLY A 106 -2.51 13.34 19.33
C GLY A 106 -1.95 12.65 18.09
N ILE A 107 -1.48 13.42 17.11
CA ILE A 107 -0.69 12.91 15.99
C ILE A 107 0.74 12.63 16.47
N ASP A 108 1.25 11.45 16.18
CA ASP A 108 2.58 11.00 16.58
C ASP A 108 3.64 11.25 15.50
N PHE A 109 3.25 11.18 14.22
CA PHE A 109 4.17 11.34 13.09
C PHE A 109 3.51 11.97 11.87
N ALA A 110 4.32 12.53 10.99
CA ALA A 110 3.89 13.06 9.70
C ALA A 110 4.82 12.61 8.57
N VAL A 111 4.25 12.24 7.42
CA VAL A 111 4.99 12.00 6.18
C VAL A 111 4.72 13.17 5.22
N ILE A 112 5.75 13.95 4.89
CA ILE A 112 5.62 15.26 4.24
C ILE A 112 6.13 15.17 2.80
N ARG A 113 5.34 15.68 1.83
CA ARG A 113 5.78 15.68 0.43
C ARG A 113 6.96 16.61 0.22
N VAL A 114 8.06 16.08 -0.30
CA VAL A 114 9.20 16.90 -0.73
C VAL A 114 8.91 17.59 -2.05
N GLY A 115 8.28 16.89 -2.96
CA GLY A 115 8.00 17.38 -4.29
C GLY A 115 7.44 16.30 -5.20
N TYR A 116 7.40 16.57 -6.48
CA TYR A 116 6.82 15.68 -7.47
C TYR A 116 7.46 15.85 -8.85
N ARG A 117 7.36 14.79 -9.65
CA ARG A 117 7.63 14.90 -11.10
C ARG A 117 6.34 15.14 -11.86
N GLY A 118 6.32 16.21 -12.64
CA GLY A 118 5.14 16.62 -13.41
C GLY A 118 4.77 15.59 -14.50
N THR A 119 3.48 15.28 -14.59
CA THR A 119 2.94 14.28 -15.53
C THR A 119 3.04 14.67 -17.00
N SER A 120 3.06 15.97 -17.31
CA SER A 120 3.08 16.47 -18.69
C SER A 120 4.49 16.83 -19.17
N THR A 121 5.28 17.47 -18.33
CA THR A 121 6.61 17.99 -18.69
C THR A 121 7.75 17.05 -18.30
N GLY A 122 7.52 16.18 -17.28
CA GLY A 122 8.57 15.38 -16.68
C GLY A 122 9.58 16.17 -15.83
N GLY A 123 9.34 17.47 -15.63
CA GLY A 123 10.13 18.29 -14.72
C GLY A 123 9.90 17.96 -13.27
N ILE A 124 10.92 18.17 -12.42
CA ILE A 124 10.82 18.02 -10.97
C ILE A 124 10.45 19.37 -10.35
N PHE A 125 9.52 19.34 -9.40
CA PHE A 125 9.03 20.50 -8.67
C PHE A 125 9.11 20.25 -7.17
N LEU A 126 9.53 21.26 -6.41
CA LEU A 126 9.45 21.28 -4.96
C LEU A 126 7.97 21.48 -4.57
N ASP A 127 7.54 20.87 -3.48
CA ASP A 127 6.26 21.18 -2.85
C ASP A 127 6.37 22.55 -2.15
N ASP A 128 5.41 23.44 -2.41
CA ASP A 128 5.46 24.83 -1.96
C ASP A 128 5.51 24.96 -0.42
N TYR A 129 5.01 23.98 0.32
CA TYR A 129 4.99 23.96 1.78
C TYR A 129 6.00 23.00 2.42
N PHE A 130 6.86 22.35 1.62
CA PHE A 130 7.78 21.33 2.16
C PHE A 130 8.65 21.87 3.31
N GLU A 131 9.37 22.95 3.07
CA GLU A 131 10.34 23.49 4.06
C GLU A 131 9.61 23.93 5.35
N GLU A 132 8.48 24.62 5.20
CA GLU A 132 7.68 25.06 6.35
C GLU A 132 7.12 23.87 7.13
N ASN A 133 6.56 22.88 6.45
CA ASN A 133 5.97 21.71 7.08
C ASN A 133 7.01 20.87 7.81
N ILE A 134 8.16 20.58 7.20
CA ILE A 134 9.19 19.73 7.82
C ILE A 134 9.80 20.41 9.05
N ASP A 135 10.12 21.70 8.96
CA ASP A 135 10.70 22.47 10.06
C ASP A 135 9.70 22.60 11.22
N SER A 136 8.45 22.91 10.93
CA SER A 136 7.42 23.12 11.95
C SER A 136 7.00 21.80 12.62
N ALA A 137 6.85 20.71 11.86
CA ALA A 137 6.53 19.38 12.42
C ALA A 137 7.66 18.92 13.38
N GLN A 138 8.92 19.05 12.96
CA GLN A 138 10.07 18.71 13.81
C GLN A 138 10.18 19.63 15.03
N TYR A 139 9.90 20.92 14.88
CA TYR A 139 9.93 21.86 15.98
C TYR A 139 8.94 21.53 17.11
N VAL A 140 7.75 21.04 16.77
CA VAL A 140 6.76 20.61 17.77
C VAL A 140 7.00 19.19 18.29
N GLY A 141 8.04 18.50 17.80
CA GLY A 141 8.45 17.18 18.27
C GLY A 141 7.74 15.99 17.64
N LEU A 142 7.09 16.17 16.48
CA LEU A 142 6.57 15.06 15.71
C LEU A 142 7.73 14.29 15.04
N ASP A 143 7.61 12.97 15.01
CA ASP A 143 8.50 12.17 14.17
C ASP A 143 8.14 12.37 12.70
N THR A 144 9.15 12.55 11.85
CA THR A 144 8.92 12.91 10.45
C THR A 144 9.53 11.90 9.48
N GLY A 145 8.81 11.63 8.42
CA GLY A 145 9.26 11.03 7.17
C GLY A 145 8.91 11.95 6.01
N VAL A 146 9.32 11.57 4.82
CA VAL A 146 9.01 12.33 3.61
C VAL A 146 8.62 11.42 2.46
N TYR A 147 7.86 11.94 1.48
CA TYR A 147 7.59 11.23 0.25
C TYR A 147 7.81 12.10 -0.98
N PHE A 148 8.05 11.43 -2.10
CA PHE A 148 8.19 12.07 -3.40
C PHE A 148 7.21 11.42 -4.38
N PHE A 149 6.32 12.24 -4.98
CA PHE A 149 5.38 11.77 -5.99
C PHE A 149 6.10 11.59 -7.33
N SER A 150 6.38 10.35 -7.67
CA SER A 150 7.17 9.96 -8.82
C SER A 150 6.33 9.78 -10.08
N GLN A 151 6.87 10.25 -11.19
CA GLN A 151 6.45 9.89 -12.54
C GLN A 151 7.66 9.48 -13.40
N ALA A 152 8.67 8.88 -12.77
CA ALA A 152 9.86 8.37 -13.44
C ALA A 152 9.51 7.26 -14.41
N THR A 153 10.03 7.34 -15.63
CA THR A 153 9.87 6.34 -16.68
C THR A 153 11.14 5.54 -16.94
N THR A 154 12.23 5.93 -16.29
CA THR A 154 13.53 5.26 -16.38
C THR A 154 14.22 5.22 -15.02
N VAL A 155 15.15 4.29 -14.85
CA VAL A 155 16.04 4.21 -13.68
C VAL A 155 16.79 5.54 -13.43
N ALA A 156 17.24 6.19 -14.51
CA ALA A 156 17.94 7.47 -14.39
C ALA A 156 17.04 8.58 -13.84
N GLU A 157 15.77 8.65 -14.28
CA GLU A 157 14.80 9.61 -13.74
C GLU A 157 14.49 9.31 -12.26
N ALA A 158 14.36 8.04 -11.88
CA ALA A 158 14.11 7.66 -10.48
C ALA A 158 15.31 8.02 -9.56
N GLN A 159 16.54 7.88 -10.07
CA GLN A 159 17.74 8.34 -9.36
C GLN A 159 17.80 9.86 -9.24
N GLU A 160 17.41 10.59 -10.29
CA GLU A 160 17.30 12.05 -10.26
C GLU A 160 16.28 12.53 -9.22
N GLU A 161 15.14 11.86 -9.10
CA GLU A 161 14.13 12.13 -8.07
C GLU A 161 14.69 11.91 -6.65
N ALA A 162 15.39 10.79 -6.45
CA ALA A 162 16.04 10.52 -5.17
C ALA A 162 17.13 11.56 -4.83
N ASP A 163 17.97 11.93 -5.80
CA ASP A 163 18.98 12.96 -5.61
C ASP A 163 18.37 14.32 -5.25
N PHE A 164 17.25 14.69 -5.89
CA PHE A 164 16.50 15.89 -5.54
C PHE A 164 15.99 15.84 -4.08
N VAL A 165 15.38 14.71 -3.67
CA VAL A 165 14.93 14.55 -2.28
C VAL A 165 16.07 14.69 -1.31
N LEU A 166 17.21 14.05 -1.57
CA LEU A 166 18.40 14.11 -0.72
C LEU A 166 18.99 15.51 -0.65
N GLU A 167 18.98 16.27 -1.75
CA GLU A 167 19.38 17.69 -1.78
C GLU A 167 18.48 18.52 -0.87
N LYS A 168 17.15 18.34 -0.94
CA LYS A 168 16.20 19.12 -0.14
C LYS A 168 16.23 18.73 1.35
N LEU A 169 16.49 17.47 1.65
CA LEU A 169 16.71 17.06 3.03
C LEU A 169 17.97 17.67 3.67
N ALA A 170 18.99 17.93 2.86
CA ALA A 170 20.22 18.60 3.31
C ALA A 170 20.85 17.97 4.59
N GLY A 171 20.71 16.65 4.77
CA GLY A 171 21.19 15.94 5.96
C GLY A 171 20.28 16.02 7.19
N ARG A 172 19.05 16.51 7.08
CA ARG A 172 18.05 16.49 8.16
C ARG A 172 17.86 15.05 8.66
N GLN A 173 17.70 14.88 9.96
CA GLN A 173 17.40 13.57 10.55
C GLN A 173 15.91 13.28 10.42
N LEU A 174 15.59 12.08 9.97
CA LEU A 174 14.22 11.57 9.88
C LEU A 174 14.06 10.36 10.80
N GLN A 175 12.90 10.22 11.44
CA GLN A 175 12.52 9.07 12.25
C GLN A 175 11.69 8.07 11.44
N TYR A 176 11.09 8.56 10.37
CA TYR A 176 10.31 7.79 9.38
C TYR A 176 11.01 7.77 8.02
N PRO A 177 10.63 6.83 7.13
CA PRO A 177 11.30 6.63 5.84
C PRO A 177 11.21 7.83 4.87
N VAL A 178 12.07 7.78 3.87
CA VAL A 178 11.91 8.45 2.58
C VAL A 178 11.14 7.51 1.65
N VAL A 179 9.97 7.95 1.19
CA VAL A 179 9.01 7.08 0.51
C VAL A 179 8.98 7.37 -1.00
N TYR A 180 9.09 6.30 -1.79
CA TYR A 180 8.82 6.31 -3.23
C TYR A 180 7.32 6.12 -3.45
N ASP A 181 6.65 7.14 -3.97
CA ASP A 181 5.22 7.16 -4.26
C ASP A 181 5.00 7.30 -5.77
N CYS A 182 4.57 6.22 -6.43
CA CYS A 182 4.34 6.23 -7.87
C CYS A 182 2.97 5.64 -8.21
N GLU A 183 2.00 6.52 -8.19
CA GLU A 183 0.60 6.21 -8.45
C GLU A 183 0.20 6.42 -9.91
N GLU A 184 -0.89 5.77 -10.31
CA GLU A 184 -1.55 6.07 -11.55
C GLU A 184 -2.34 7.39 -11.43
N VAL A 185 -2.06 8.34 -12.33
CA VAL A 185 -2.73 9.65 -12.30
C VAL A 185 -4.19 9.49 -12.74
N ALA A 186 -5.11 10.02 -11.93
CA ALA A 186 -6.54 9.97 -12.20
C ALA A 186 -6.91 10.60 -13.56
N ALA A 187 -7.92 10.03 -14.21
CA ALA A 187 -8.45 10.57 -15.47
C ALA A 187 -8.90 12.02 -15.28
N GLY A 188 -8.33 12.94 -16.07
CA GLY A 188 -8.59 14.38 -15.98
C GLY A 188 -7.45 15.21 -15.38
N ALA A 189 -6.54 14.61 -14.62
CA ALA A 189 -5.34 15.28 -14.10
C ALA A 189 -4.13 15.20 -15.04
N GLY A 190 -4.33 14.72 -16.27
CA GLY A 190 -3.30 14.42 -17.25
C GLY A 190 -3.15 12.90 -17.48
N LYS A 191 -2.24 12.54 -18.38
CA LYS A 191 -1.93 11.12 -18.61
C LYS A 191 -0.71 10.74 -17.76
N SER A 192 -0.81 9.67 -16.99
CA SER A 192 0.34 9.13 -16.28
C SER A 192 1.47 8.82 -17.26
N ARG A 193 2.67 9.30 -16.96
CA ARG A 193 3.87 8.97 -17.73
C ARG A 193 4.22 7.49 -17.62
N THR A 194 3.89 6.89 -16.48
CA THR A 194 4.23 5.51 -16.13
C THR A 194 3.23 4.47 -16.63
N GLY A 195 2.09 4.88 -17.22
CA GLY A 195 1.01 3.97 -17.64
C GLY A 195 1.36 2.97 -18.74
N GLY A 196 2.49 3.13 -19.41
CA GLY A 196 2.99 2.19 -20.45
C GLY A 196 4.15 1.33 -20.00
N LEU A 197 4.62 1.47 -18.76
CA LEU A 197 5.75 0.70 -18.24
C LEU A 197 5.33 -0.73 -17.89
N SER A 198 6.23 -1.67 -18.17
CA SER A 198 6.12 -3.04 -17.67
C SER A 198 6.36 -3.12 -16.17
N LYS A 199 5.98 -4.24 -15.55
CA LYS A 199 6.27 -4.51 -14.13
C LYS A 199 7.77 -4.43 -13.82
N ASP A 200 8.61 -4.91 -14.71
CA ASP A 200 10.05 -4.91 -14.50
C ASP A 200 10.61 -3.48 -14.53
N GLU A 201 10.14 -2.62 -15.44
CA GLU A 201 10.54 -1.22 -15.51
C GLU A 201 10.06 -0.43 -14.28
N MET A 202 8.79 -0.61 -13.86
CA MET A 202 8.26 -0.01 -12.64
C MET A 202 9.07 -0.42 -11.41
N THR A 203 9.35 -1.72 -11.29
CA THR A 203 10.13 -2.28 -10.18
C THR A 203 11.57 -1.76 -10.19
N ALA A 204 12.18 -1.64 -11.38
CA ALA A 204 13.53 -1.10 -11.51
C ALA A 204 13.61 0.38 -11.08
N CYS A 205 12.61 1.21 -11.42
CA CYS A 205 12.53 2.60 -10.97
C CYS A 205 12.41 2.68 -9.44
N ALA A 206 11.47 1.95 -8.82
CA ALA A 206 11.31 1.94 -7.37
C ALA A 206 12.60 1.51 -6.66
N LYS A 207 13.24 0.44 -7.11
CA LYS A 207 14.52 -0.04 -6.56
C LYS A 207 15.64 0.99 -6.71
N ALA A 208 15.70 1.70 -7.83
CA ALA A 208 16.74 2.69 -8.08
C ALA A 208 16.61 3.90 -7.13
N PHE A 209 15.39 4.39 -6.92
CA PHE A 209 15.09 5.43 -5.94
C PHE A 209 15.47 4.97 -4.52
N CYS A 210 14.90 3.84 -4.09
CA CYS A 210 15.11 3.31 -2.74
C CYS A 210 16.59 3.03 -2.45
N ALA A 211 17.31 2.40 -3.37
CA ALA A 211 18.74 2.12 -3.20
C ALA A 211 19.57 3.41 -3.08
N ARG A 212 19.20 4.48 -3.82
CA ARG A 212 19.88 5.77 -3.73
C ARG A 212 19.64 6.47 -2.38
N VAL A 213 18.43 6.35 -1.86
CA VAL A 213 18.04 6.83 -0.53
C VAL A 213 18.82 6.09 0.58
N GLU A 214 18.89 4.77 0.50
CA GLU A 214 19.63 3.94 1.47
C GLU A 214 21.14 4.21 1.44
N GLN A 215 21.73 4.44 0.26
CA GLN A 215 23.14 4.83 0.13
C GLN A 215 23.46 6.14 0.84
N ALA A 216 22.48 7.02 1.01
CA ALA A 216 22.62 8.28 1.76
C ALA A 216 22.35 8.11 3.27
N GLY A 217 22.04 6.90 3.74
CA GLY A 217 21.83 6.56 5.15
C GLY A 217 20.40 6.72 5.65
N TYR A 218 19.42 6.95 4.78
CA TYR A 218 17.99 6.98 5.14
C TYR A 218 17.35 5.61 4.93
N THR A 219 16.27 5.35 5.66
CA THR A 219 15.39 4.19 5.39
C THR A 219 14.51 4.49 4.19
N ALA A 220 14.40 3.55 3.26
CA ALA A 220 13.52 3.67 2.11
C ALA A 220 12.23 2.86 2.30
N MET A 221 11.13 3.32 1.69
CA MET A 221 9.83 2.66 1.72
C MET A 221 9.11 2.87 0.38
N VAL A 222 8.19 1.99 0.03
CA VAL A 222 7.36 2.13 -1.18
C VAL A 222 5.90 2.28 -0.78
N TYR A 223 5.25 3.30 -1.33
CA TYR A 223 3.83 3.56 -1.14
C TYR A 223 3.00 3.13 -2.35
N GLY A 224 1.75 2.75 -2.10
CA GLY A 224 0.73 2.54 -3.11
C GLY A 224 -0.50 1.84 -2.57
N ASN A 225 -1.54 1.81 -3.40
CA ASN A 225 -2.74 1.00 -3.21
C ASN A 225 -2.63 -0.34 -3.95
N SER A 226 -3.68 -1.15 -3.93
CA SER A 226 -3.69 -2.47 -4.59
C SER A 226 -3.46 -2.39 -6.11
N THR A 227 -3.96 -1.33 -6.77
CA THR A 227 -3.76 -1.13 -8.21
C THR A 227 -2.28 -0.81 -8.51
N ASP A 228 -1.69 0.10 -7.72
CA ASP A 228 -0.29 0.47 -7.89
C ASP A 228 0.63 -0.73 -7.64
N PHE A 229 0.41 -1.47 -6.55
CA PHE A 229 1.20 -2.67 -6.25
C PHE A 229 1.02 -3.79 -7.28
N SER A 230 -0.11 -3.86 -7.99
CA SER A 230 -0.28 -4.79 -9.11
C SER A 230 0.70 -4.53 -10.28
N ARG A 231 1.26 -3.34 -10.35
CA ARG A 231 2.21 -2.90 -11.38
C ARG A 231 3.67 -3.20 -11.04
N TYR A 232 3.95 -3.75 -9.85
CA TYR A 232 5.30 -4.14 -9.41
C TYR A 232 5.47 -5.65 -9.31
N SER A 233 6.71 -6.11 -9.36
CA SER A 233 7.13 -7.41 -8.86
C SER A 233 7.41 -7.30 -7.36
N LEU A 234 6.39 -7.53 -6.52
CA LEU A 234 6.49 -7.33 -5.07
C LEU A 234 7.59 -8.17 -4.41
N SER A 235 7.82 -9.38 -4.89
CA SER A 235 8.93 -10.20 -4.40
C SER A 235 10.30 -9.56 -4.62
N SER A 236 10.44 -8.74 -5.66
CA SER A 236 11.67 -7.99 -5.93
C SER A 236 11.82 -6.72 -5.10
N LEU A 237 10.75 -6.29 -4.39
CA LEU A 237 10.72 -5.17 -3.46
C LEU A 237 10.75 -5.62 -1.99
N SER A 238 10.89 -6.91 -1.70
CA SER A 238 10.79 -7.49 -0.35
C SER A 238 11.84 -6.99 0.67
N SER A 239 12.86 -6.26 0.23
CA SER A 239 13.83 -5.59 1.10
C SER A 239 13.35 -4.23 1.61
N TYR A 240 12.27 -3.70 1.06
CA TYR A 240 11.70 -2.41 1.44
C TYR A 240 10.37 -2.61 2.16
N ASP A 241 10.15 -1.84 3.21
CA ASP A 241 8.85 -1.80 3.86
C ASP A 241 7.80 -1.17 2.93
N ILE A 242 6.54 -1.53 3.15
CA ILE A 242 5.40 -1.03 2.38
C ILE A 242 4.54 -0.12 3.25
N TRP A 243 4.19 1.04 2.68
CA TRP A 243 3.10 1.89 3.13
C TRP A 243 1.89 1.65 2.21
N TYR A 244 0.88 0.97 2.73
CA TYR A 244 -0.27 0.53 1.96
C TYR A 244 -1.46 1.46 2.13
N ALA A 245 -2.08 1.88 1.02
CA ALA A 245 -3.30 2.69 1.03
C ALA A 245 -4.52 1.85 0.67
N GLU A 246 -5.51 1.85 1.55
CA GLU A 246 -6.83 1.28 1.28
C GLU A 246 -7.85 1.85 2.25
N TYR A 247 -8.92 2.45 1.73
CA TYR A 247 -9.88 3.21 2.51
C TYR A 247 -11.20 2.47 2.71
N GLY A 248 -11.86 2.71 3.86
CA GLY A 248 -13.19 2.17 4.14
C GLY A 248 -13.25 0.66 4.35
N MET A 249 -12.12 -0.02 4.44
CA MET A 249 -12.06 -1.46 4.67
C MET A 249 -11.90 -1.78 6.15
N PRO A 250 -12.54 -2.87 6.63
CA PRO A 250 -12.37 -3.30 8.02
C PRO A 250 -10.96 -3.81 8.30
N VAL A 251 -10.30 -4.38 7.30
CA VAL A 251 -8.90 -4.83 7.31
C VAL A 251 -8.32 -4.68 5.91
N PRO A 252 -7.02 -4.42 5.77
CA PRO A 252 -6.36 -4.34 4.47
C PRO A 252 -6.47 -5.64 3.67
N SER A 253 -6.73 -5.50 2.37
CA SER A 253 -6.95 -6.64 1.47
C SER A 253 -5.67 -7.19 0.84
N ILE A 254 -4.57 -6.42 0.90
CA ILE A 254 -3.27 -6.80 0.31
C ILE A 254 -2.76 -8.14 0.88
N LYS A 255 -2.20 -8.97 0.01
CA LYS A 255 -1.58 -10.26 0.36
C LYS A 255 -0.05 -10.16 0.40
N HIS A 256 0.43 -9.13 1.08
CA HIS A 256 1.84 -8.84 1.30
C HIS A 256 2.03 -8.15 2.65
N ASP A 257 3.20 -8.31 3.27
CA ASP A 257 3.53 -7.60 4.51
C ASP A 257 3.65 -6.09 4.24
N PHE A 258 3.18 -5.29 5.17
CA PHE A 258 3.29 -3.82 5.19
C PHE A 258 3.43 -3.36 6.63
N THR A 259 3.95 -2.15 6.84
CA THR A 259 4.19 -1.60 8.19
C THR A 259 3.41 -0.33 8.47
N ILE A 260 3.01 0.42 7.44
CA ILE A 260 2.12 1.59 7.57
C ILE A 260 0.87 1.35 6.72
N TRP A 261 -0.30 1.70 7.27
CA TRP A 261 -1.58 1.67 6.55
C TRP A 261 -2.19 3.07 6.52
N GLN A 262 -2.33 3.63 5.32
CA GLN A 262 -3.15 4.81 5.09
C GLN A 262 -4.61 4.35 4.96
N TYR A 263 -5.40 4.57 6.01
CA TYR A 263 -6.73 4.00 6.12
C TYR A 263 -7.87 4.96 5.78
N SER A 264 -7.57 6.26 5.62
CA SER A 264 -8.55 7.29 5.25
C SER A 264 -7.88 8.42 4.49
N ASN A 265 -8.56 8.93 3.48
CA ASN A 265 -8.18 10.15 2.74
C ASN A 265 -9.12 11.33 3.04
N ASN A 266 -9.89 11.24 4.11
CA ASN A 266 -10.88 12.26 4.51
C ASN A 266 -10.89 12.45 6.02
N GLY A 267 -9.71 12.47 6.63
CA GLY A 267 -9.53 12.72 8.05
C GLY A 267 -9.72 14.19 8.41
N SER A 268 -9.95 14.44 9.70
CA SER A 268 -9.99 15.78 10.27
C SER A 268 -9.05 15.82 11.48
N VAL A 269 -8.12 16.78 11.46
CA VAL A 269 -7.11 16.99 12.50
C VAL A 269 -7.10 18.46 12.86
N ALA A 270 -7.06 18.76 14.16
CA ALA A 270 -6.97 20.13 14.63
C ALA A 270 -5.69 20.80 14.09
N GLY A 271 -5.84 22.01 13.57
CA GLY A 271 -4.71 22.73 12.94
C GLY A 271 -4.64 22.56 11.41
N ILE A 272 -5.48 21.71 10.81
CA ILE A 272 -5.56 21.53 9.36
C ILE A 272 -6.99 21.85 8.91
N ASN A 273 -7.13 22.81 7.98
CA ASN A 273 -8.44 23.26 7.49
C ASN A 273 -9.00 22.40 6.35
N ALA A 274 -8.15 21.61 5.68
CA ALA A 274 -8.53 20.69 4.63
C ALA A 274 -8.69 19.26 5.17
N SER A 275 -9.26 18.36 4.37
CA SER A 275 -9.15 16.92 4.62
C SER A 275 -7.69 16.49 4.59
N VAL A 276 -7.35 15.54 5.44
CA VAL A 276 -6.00 15.00 5.55
C VAL A 276 -6.01 13.49 5.55
N ASP A 277 -4.98 12.90 4.98
CA ASP A 277 -4.77 11.47 4.95
C ASP A 277 -4.34 10.95 6.31
N MET A 278 -5.03 9.89 6.79
CA MET A 278 -4.80 9.32 8.12
C MET A 278 -4.07 7.98 8.01
N ASN A 279 -3.05 7.85 8.84
CA ASN A 279 -2.16 6.70 8.83
C ASN A 279 -2.08 6.03 10.19
N ILE A 280 -1.92 4.71 10.18
CA ILE A 280 -1.53 3.93 11.35
C ILE A 280 -0.19 3.23 11.07
N ASP A 281 0.81 3.51 11.88
CA ASP A 281 2.07 2.76 11.89
C ASP A 281 1.89 1.53 12.76
N LEU A 282 2.19 0.36 12.20
CA LEU A 282 2.06 -0.97 12.79
C LEU A 282 3.42 -1.66 12.97
N ILE A 283 4.55 -0.94 12.84
CA ILE A 283 5.88 -1.57 12.86
C ILE A 283 6.16 -2.33 14.16
N GLN A 284 5.67 -1.82 15.31
CA GLN A 284 5.84 -2.50 16.59
C GLN A 284 5.01 -3.79 16.66
N ALA A 285 3.79 -3.77 16.14
CA ALA A 285 2.94 -4.95 16.04
C ALA A 285 3.54 -6.00 15.08
N TYR A 286 4.07 -5.54 13.94
CA TYR A 286 4.76 -6.39 12.97
C TYR A 286 5.99 -7.08 13.59
N GLN A 287 6.83 -6.31 14.29
CA GLN A 287 8.01 -6.86 14.96
C GLN A 287 7.65 -7.83 16.09
N ALA A 288 6.56 -7.57 16.81
CA ALA A 288 6.07 -8.49 17.85
C ALA A 288 5.62 -9.83 17.25
N ALA A 289 4.88 -9.78 16.13
CA ALA A 289 4.41 -10.97 15.43
C ALA A 289 5.56 -11.84 14.85
N LYS A 290 6.64 -11.21 14.39
CA LYS A 290 7.81 -11.95 13.85
C LYS A 290 8.69 -12.61 14.93
N LYS A 291 8.50 -12.26 16.21
CA LYS A 291 9.22 -12.84 17.36
C LYS A 291 8.46 -13.98 18.04
N SER A 292 7.19 -14.17 17.73
CA SER A 292 6.31 -15.21 18.26
C SER A 292 6.37 -16.48 17.41
#